data_4ebc35dd88ffb293aa4a13b6cf2f5eae
#
_entry.id   4ebc35dd88ffb293aa4a13b6cf2f5eae
#
_cell.length_a   1.000
_cell.length_b   1.000
_cell.length_c   1.000
_cell.angle_alpha   90.00
_cell.angle_beta   90.00
_cell.angle_gamma   90.00
#
_symmetry.space_group_name_H-M   'P 1'
#
loop_
_entity.id
_entity.type
_entity.pdbx_description
1 polymer ?
#
loop_
_entity_poly.entity_id
_entity_poly.type
_entity_poly.pdbx_seq_one_letter_code
_entity_poly.pdbx_strand_id
1 'polypeptide(L)'
;DSDPYFADNARFGKELEDSLYGATYEAFRGDRFKEVYGNAEVSEKRFPLGDNRDRFIFIEGLTKLNDGNPEGCLEAMQMVVKEYPQSKVSEMAGMIINGVKAGRQLRSAGFDLANMWDRRNITLNEGDSIAEAGLSKERDTDFAFLFAYAPDSLDENRLLFQMARYNFTNFLVRNFNITIEDSYGMHHMIVDGFRN
;
A
#
# COMPACT_ATOMS: atom_id res chain seq x y z
N ASP A 1 -4.88 -29.49 28.82
CA ASP A 1 -4.78 -30.82 28.19
C ASP A 1 -3.58 -30.81 27.26
N SER A 2 -2.45 -31.22 27.74
CA SER A 2 -1.18 -31.23 27.01
C SER A 2 -0.85 -32.67 26.61
N ASP A 3 -1.66 -33.26 25.72
CA ASP A 3 -1.30 -34.48 25.06
C ASP A 3 -0.17 -34.19 24.07
N PRO A 4 1.02 -34.78 24.18
CA PRO A 4 2.16 -34.55 23.29
C PRO A 4 1.81 -34.76 21.81
N TYR A 5 0.91 -35.69 21.50
CA TYR A 5 0.46 -35.97 20.14
C TYR A 5 -0.26 -34.75 19.50
N PHE A 6 -1.14 -34.08 20.25
CA PHE A 6 -1.81 -32.87 19.75
C PHE A 6 -0.88 -31.67 19.66
N ALA A 7 0.06 -31.53 20.60
CA ALA A 7 1.08 -30.48 20.56
C ALA A 7 2.02 -30.67 19.35
N ASP A 8 2.44 -31.88 19.03
CA ASP A 8 3.30 -32.16 17.87
C ASP A 8 2.57 -31.90 16.53
N ASN A 9 1.29 -32.30 16.43
CA ASN A 9 0.49 -32.03 15.24
C ASN A 9 0.21 -30.53 15.04
N ALA A 10 -0.06 -29.80 16.11
CA ALA A 10 -0.23 -28.36 16.05
C ALA A 10 1.07 -27.65 15.61
N ARG A 11 2.22 -28.07 16.15
CA ARG A 11 3.53 -27.58 15.75
C ARG A 11 3.82 -27.86 14.28
N PHE A 12 3.55 -29.07 13.80
CA PHE A 12 3.73 -29.45 12.41
C PHE A 12 2.83 -28.66 11.46
N GLY A 13 1.58 -28.42 11.86
CA GLY A 13 0.66 -27.55 11.11
C GLY A 13 1.17 -26.12 10.97
N LYS A 14 1.72 -25.57 12.05
CA LYS A 14 2.34 -24.23 12.04
C LYS A 14 3.58 -24.16 11.14
N GLU A 15 4.48 -25.16 11.24
CA GLU A 15 5.68 -25.23 10.40
C GLU A 15 5.33 -25.30 8.90
N LEU A 16 4.25 -26.02 8.55
CA LEU A 16 3.75 -26.09 7.17
C LEU A 16 3.18 -24.75 6.70
N GLU A 17 2.42 -24.07 7.55
CA GLU A 17 1.88 -22.74 7.23
C GLU A 17 3.02 -21.72 7.05
N ASP A 18 3.99 -21.70 7.97
CA ASP A 18 5.14 -20.81 7.89
C ASP A 18 5.97 -21.06 6.62
N SER A 19 6.15 -22.32 6.23
CA SER A 19 6.81 -22.69 4.98
C SER A 19 6.03 -22.23 3.76
N LEU A 20 4.71 -22.39 3.76
CA LEU A 20 3.83 -21.92 2.69
C LEU A 20 3.87 -20.39 2.59
N TYR A 21 3.85 -19.69 3.73
CA TYR A 21 3.98 -18.24 3.75
C TYR A 21 5.33 -17.78 3.19
N GLY A 22 6.44 -18.40 3.60
CA GLY A 22 7.76 -18.10 3.06
C GLY A 22 7.82 -18.26 1.54
N ALA A 23 7.29 -19.35 1.01
CA ALA A 23 7.20 -19.58 -0.44
C ALA A 23 6.34 -18.52 -1.14
N THR A 24 5.22 -18.11 -0.53
CA THR A 24 4.33 -17.06 -1.05
C THR A 24 5.00 -15.69 -1.07
N TYR A 25 5.72 -15.37 -0.01
CA TYR A 25 6.49 -14.12 0.08
C TYR A 25 7.59 -14.05 -0.99
N GLU A 26 8.34 -15.13 -1.20
CA GLU A 26 9.36 -15.21 -2.26
C GLU A 26 8.73 -15.18 -3.67
N ALA A 27 7.55 -15.79 -3.86
CA ALA A 27 6.81 -15.67 -5.10
C ALA A 27 6.38 -14.22 -5.38
N PHE A 28 5.88 -13.53 -4.37
CA PHE A 28 5.47 -12.12 -4.44
C PHE A 28 6.65 -11.19 -4.77
N ARG A 29 7.79 -11.40 -4.11
CA ARG A 29 9.03 -10.66 -4.41
C ARG A 29 9.52 -10.88 -5.84
N GLY A 30 9.34 -12.09 -6.35
CA GLY A 30 9.78 -12.52 -7.68
C GLY A 30 8.76 -12.31 -8.80
N ASP A 31 7.68 -11.55 -8.58
CA ASP A 31 6.59 -11.30 -9.55
C ASP A 31 5.88 -12.57 -10.04
N ARG A 32 5.96 -13.67 -9.28
CA ARG A 32 5.28 -14.93 -9.61
C ARG A 32 3.85 -14.94 -9.04
N PHE A 33 3.03 -14.02 -9.52
CA PHE A 33 1.70 -13.75 -8.97
C PHE A 33 0.71 -14.93 -9.06
N LYS A 34 0.86 -15.79 -10.06
CA LYS A 34 0.05 -17.02 -10.14
C LYS A 34 0.30 -17.97 -8.96
N GLU A 35 1.55 -18.05 -8.51
CA GLU A 35 1.90 -18.85 -7.32
C GLU A 35 1.32 -18.20 -6.05
N VAL A 36 1.33 -16.87 -5.98
CA VAL A 36 0.71 -16.14 -4.85
C VAL A 36 -0.76 -16.51 -4.71
N TYR A 37 -1.53 -16.46 -5.78
CA TYR A 37 -2.95 -16.84 -5.76
C TYR A 37 -3.16 -18.30 -5.36
N GLY A 38 -2.39 -19.22 -5.95
CA GLY A 38 -2.48 -20.64 -5.62
C GLY A 38 -2.17 -20.92 -4.13
N ASN A 39 -1.13 -20.28 -3.60
CA ASN A 39 -0.74 -20.42 -2.20
C ASN A 39 -1.76 -19.78 -1.24
N ALA A 40 -2.35 -18.63 -1.61
CA ALA A 40 -3.41 -17.99 -0.84
C ALA A 40 -4.66 -18.88 -0.75
N GLU A 41 -5.04 -19.53 -1.85
CA GLU A 41 -6.12 -20.52 -1.87
C GLU A 41 -5.83 -21.73 -0.98
N VAL A 42 -4.59 -22.24 -1.01
CA VAL A 42 -4.15 -23.33 -0.12
C VAL A 42 -4.21 -22.90 1.35
N SER A 43 -3.74 -21.67 1.66
CA SER A 43 -3.83 -21.09 3.01
C SER A 43 -5.27 -21.04 3.50
N GLU A 44 -6.19 -20.54 2.66
CA GLU A 44 -7.61 -20.44 3.01
C GLU A 44 -8.23 -21.80 3.33
N LYS A 45 -7.93 -22.82 2.53
CA LYS A 45 -8.51 -24.15 2.69
C LYS A 45 -7.91 -24.95 3.83
N ARG A 46 -6.59 -24.85 4.05
CA ARG A 46 -5.87 -25.70 5.00
C ARG A 46 -5.59 -25.01 6.33
N PHE A 47 -5.42 -23.70 6.33
CA PHE A 47 -5.04 -22.90 7.49
C PHE A 47 -5.97 -21.68 7.69
N PRO A 48 -7.30 -21.87 7.73
CA PRO A 48 -8.24 -20.74 7.80
C PRO A 48 -8.09 -19.90 9.05
N LEU A 49 -7.55 -20.45 10.13
CA LEU A 49 -7.25 -19.79 11.41
C LEU A 49 -5.74 -19.75 11.69
N GLY A 50 -4.93 -19.82 10.66
CA GLY A 50 -3.48 -19.82 10.78
C GLY A 50 -2.91 -18.48 11.19
N ASP A 51 -1.71 -18.50 11.78
CA ASP A 51 -1.02 -17.32 12.31
C ASP A 51 -0.59 -16.32 11.20
N ASN A 52 -0.51 -16.76 9.95
CA ASN A 52 -0.12 -15.92 8.80
C ASN A 52 -1.30 -15.59 7.86
N ARG A 53 -2.53 -15.94 8.23
CA ARG A 53 -3.70 -15.74 7.35
C ARG A 53 -3.89 -14.28 6.92
N ASP A 54 -3.67 -13.34 7.82
CA ASP A 54 -3.68 -11.89 7.59
C ASP A 54 -2.70 -11.47 6.48
N ARG A 55 -1.49 -12.01 6.49
CA ARG A 55 -0.44 -11.73 5.53
C ARG A 55 -0.71 -12.34 4.16
N PHE A 56 -1.31 -13.53 4.11
CA PHE A 56 -1.75 -14.13 2.84
C PHE A 56 -2.81 -13.25 2.17
N ILE A 57 -3.84 -12.81 2.92
CA ILE A 57 -4.90 -11.93 2.42
C ILE A 57 -4.29 -10.60 1.95
N PHE A 58 -3.35 -10.05 2.70
CA PHE A 58 -2.67 -8.81 2.36
C PHE A 58 -1.88 -8.90 1.04
N ILE A 59 -1.02 -9.93 0.90
CA ILE A 59 -0.22 -10.14 -0.31
C ILE A 59 -1.12 -10.42 -1.52
N GLU A 60 -2.18 -11.23 -1.36
CA GLU A 60 -3.17 -11.48 -2.41
C GLU A 60 -3.87 -10.18 -2.84
N GLY A 61 -4.29 -9.35 -1.88
CA GLY A 61 -4.90 -8.05 -2.14
C GLY A 61 -3.99 -7.11 -2.93
N LEU A 62 -2.70 -7.02 -2.57
CA LEU A 62 -1.72 -6.27 -3.35
C LEU A 62 -1.56 -6.82 -4.77
N THR A 63 -1.55 -8.13 -4.91
CA THR A 63 -1.45 -8.77 -6.23
C THR A 63 -2.65 -8.43 -7.11
N LYS A 64 -3.87 -8.41 -6.54
CA LYS A 64 -5.09 -7.95 -7.23
C LYS A 64 -4.96 -6.50 -7.70
N LEU A 65 -4.36 -5.63 -6.91
CA LEU A 65 -4.14 -4.24 -7.30
C LEU A 65 -3.20 -4.13 -8.50
N ASN A 66 -2.12 -4.91 -8.52
CA ASN A 66 -1.21 -4.99 -9.67
C ASN A 66 -1.93 -5.48 -10.95
N ASP A 67 -2.85 -6.41 -10.80
CA ASP A 67 -3.60 -6.98 -11.93
C ASP A 67 -4.77 -6.08 -12.40
N GLY A 68 -4.86 -4.85 -11.88
CA GLY A 68 -5.89 -3.88 -12.25
C GLY A 68 -7.25 -4.15 -11.64
N ASN A 69 -7.31 -4.89 -10.53
CA ASN A 69 -8.52 -5.15 -9.75
C ASN A 69 -8.50 -4.42 -8.40
N PRO A 70 -8.71 -3.09 -8.39
CA PRO A 70 -8.70 -2.30 -7.17
C PRO A 70 -9.86 -2.64 -6.23
N GLU A 71 -10.99 -3.13 -6.74
CA GLU A 71 -12.12 -3.60 -5.92
C GLU A 71 -11.72 -4.79 -5.08
N GLY A 72 -11.16 -5.82 -5.70
CA GLY A 72 -10.70 -7.01 -5.01
C GLY A 72 -9.55 -6.72 -4.02
N CYS A 73 -8.73 -5.71 -4.32
CA CYS A 73 -7.74 -5.21 -3.36
C CYS A 73 -8.42 -4.59 -2.14
N LEU A 74 -9.40 -3.69 -2.35
CA LEU A 74 -10.13 -3.05 -1.25
C LEU A 74 -10.82 -4.07 -0.35
N GLU A 75 -11.47 -5.08 -0.93
CA GLU A 75 -12.12 -6.17 -0.17
C GLU A 75 -11.12 -6.91 0.70
N ALA A 76 -9.96 -7.29 0.13
CA ALA A 76 -8.90 -7.96 0.88
C ALA A 76 -8.33 -7.09 2.01
N MET A 77 -8.05 -5.81 1.74
CA MET A 77 -7.52 -4.88 2.75
C MET A 77 -8.55 -4.59 3.85
N GLN A 78 -9.84 -4.44 3.51
CA GLN A 78 -10.92 -4.28 4.49
C GLN A 78 -11.06 -5.52 5.37
N MET A 79 -10.91 -6.72 4.81
CA MET A 79 -10.90 -7.98 5.56
C MET A 79 -9.76 -7.99 6.58
N VAL A 80 -8.54 -7.60 6.17
CA VAL A 80 -7.38 -7.52 7.08
C VAL A 80 -7.67 -6.56 8.23
N VAL A 81 -8.13 -5.34 7.94
CA VAL A 81 -8.41 -4.33 8.97
C VAL A 81 -9.52 -4.78 9.93
N LYS A 82 -10.55 -5.45 9.41
CA LYS A 82 -11.71 -5.86 10.20
C LYS A 82 -11.46 -7.10 11.04
N GLU A 83 -10.90 -8.15 10.44
CA GLU A 83 -10.74 -9.46 11.07
C GLU A 83 -9.42 -9.59 11.84
N TYR A 84 -8.39 -8.80 11.45
CA TYR A 84 -7.04 -8.85 12.02
C TYR A 84 -6.53 -7.47 12.47
N PRO A 85 -7.29 -6.70 13.29
CA PRO A 85 -6.94 -5.31 13.61
C PRO A 85 -5.62 -5.16 14.37
N GLN A 86 -5.15 -6.21 15.04
CA GLN A 86 -3.88 -6.23 15.77
C GLN A 86 -2.71 -6.72 14.91
N SER A 87 -2.96 -7.06 13.67
CA SER A 87 -1.91 -7.48 12.74
C SER A 87 -1.00 -6.32 12.36
N LYS A 88 0.28 -6.63 12.19
CA LYS A 88 1.28 -5.67 11.69
C LYS A 88 0.97 -5.15 10.28
N VAL A 89 0.22 -5.90 9.47
CA VAL A 89 -0.18 -5.47 8.11
C VAL A 89 -1.48 -4.69 8.10
N SER A 90 -2.21 -4.59 9.22
CA SER A 90 -3.50 -3.89 9.30
C SER A 90 -3.38 -2.38 9.04
N GLU A 91 -2.39 -1.73 9.61
CA GLU A 91 -2.14 -0.30 9.35
C GLU A 91 -1.81 -0.05 7.87
N MET A 92 -0.95 -0.87 7.29
CA MET A 92 -0.60 -0.77 5.87
C MET A 92 -1.81 -1.04 4.98
N ALA A 93 -2.67 -1.99 5.34
CA ALA A 93 -3.94 -2.23 4.66
C ALA A 93 -4.84 -0.99 4.69
N GLY A 94 -4.92 -0.29 5.82
CA GLY A 94 -5.63 0.98 5.96
C GLY A 94 -5.10 2.07 5.01
N MET A 95 -3.78 2.20 4.91
CA MET A 95 -3.14 3.15 3.99
C MET A 95 -3.46 2.84 2.52
N ILE A 96 -3.43 1.57 2.15
CA ILE A 96 -3.75 1.14 0.78
C ILE A 96 -5.23 1.43 0.46
N ILE A 97 -6.15 1.19 1.40
CA ILE A 97 -7.56 1.56 1.25
C ILE A 97 -7.69 3.06 0.94
N ASN A 98 -6.99 3.90 1.68
CA ASN A 98 -7.03 5.35 1.49
C ASN A 98 -6.46 5.75 0.12
N GLY A 99 -5.32 5.19 -0.27
CA GLY A 99 -4.70 5.45 -1.58
C GLY A 99 -5.59 5.06 -2.76
N VAL A 100 -6.18 3.85 -2.74
CA VAL A 100 -7.10 3.39 -3.79
C VAL A 100 -8.36 4.26 -3.86
N LYS A 101 -8.93 4.65 -2.71
CA LYS A 101 -10.10 5.54 -2.67
C LYS A 101 -9.79 6.93 -3.19
N ALA A 102 -8.63 7.50 -2.82
CA ALA A 102 -8.20 8.81 -3.31
C ALA A 102 -8.02 8.80 -4.83
N GLY A 103 -7.35 7.81 -5.41
CA GLY A 103 -7.19 7.67 -6.84
C GLY A 103 -8.52 7.52 -7.60
N ARG A 104 -9.54 6.88 -6.99
CA ARG A 104 -10.89 6.83 -7.55
C ARG A 104 -11.61 8.16 -7.54
N GLN A 105 -11.49 8.92 -6.46
CA GLN A 105 -12.11 10.24 -6.35
C GLN A 105 -11.57 11.19 -7.41
N LEU A 106 -10.27 11.20 -7.64
CA LEU A 106 -9.66 12.01 -8.70
C LEU A 106 -10.15 11.64 -10.09
N ARG A 107 -10.25 10.35 -10.39
CA ARG A 107 -10.77 9.87 -11.69
C ARG A 107 -12.25 10.17 -11.88
N SER A 108 -13.05 10.10 -10.83
CA SER A 108 -14.50 10.36 -10.91
C SER A 108 -14.84 11.85 -10.96
N ALA A 109 -13.99 12.70 -10.40
CA ALA A 109 -14.19 14.16 -10.42
C ALA A 109 -14.08 14.76 -11.82
N GLY A 110 -13.54 14.02 -12.79
CA GLY A 110 -13.35 14.48 -14.16
C GLY A 110 -12.36 15.64 -14.23
N PHE A 111 -11.42 15.57 -15.13
CA PHE A 111 -10.48 16.65 -15.33
C PHE A 111 -11.20 17.84 -16.01
N ASP A 112 -11.58 18.84 -15.24
CA ASP A 112 -12.15 20.08 -15.77
C ASP A 112 -11.02 20.99 -16.29
N LEU A 113 -10.71 20.82 -17.58
CA LEU A 113 -9.73 21.66 -18.30
C LEU A 113 -10.08 23.15 -18.27
N ALA A 114 -11.34 23.51 -18.07
CA ALA A 114 -11.76 24.91 -18.00
C ALA A 114 -11.20 25.64 -16.77
N ASN A 115 -11.17 24.96 -15.62
CA ASN A 115 -10.59 25.51 -14.39
C ASN A 115 -9.06 25.66 -14.42
N MET A 116 -8.38 24.94 -15.32
CA MET A 116 -6.92 25.01 -15.46
C MET A 116 -6.45 26.36 -16.00
N TRP A 117 -7.25 26.99 -16.87
CA TRP A 117 -6.93 28.28 -17.46
C TRP A 117 -7.27 29.49 -16.56
N ASP A 118 -8.32 29.37 -15.76
CA ASP A 118 -8.70 30.41 -14.79
C ASP A 118 -7.69 30.53 -13.63
N ARG A 119 -7.05 29.43 -13.24
CA ARG A 119 -6.00 29.42 -12.22
C ARG A 119 -4.66 30.01 -12.69
N ARG A 120 -4.45 30.17 -13.99
CA ARG A 120 -3.25 30.80 -14.55
C ARG A 120 -3.18 32.32 -14.29
N ASN A 121 -4.27 32.94 -13.85
CA ASN A 121 -4.33 34.36 -13.47
C ASN A 121 -3.98 34.65 -12.01
N ILE A 122 -3.48 33.64 -11.26
CA ILE A 122 -2.77 33.93 -10.02
C ILE A 122 -1.43 34.51 -10.45
N THR A 123 -1.42 35.87 -10.58
CA THR A 123 -0.19 36.63 -10.69
C THR A 123 0.78 36.17 -9.64
N LEU A 124 1.88 35.57 -10.09
CA LEU A 124 3.09 35.51 -9.29
C LEU A 124 3.40 36.93 -8.89
N ASN A 125 3.13 37.29 -7.65
CA ASN A 125 3.58 38.55 -7.12
C ASN A 125 5.10 38.55 -7.19
N GLU A 126 5.66 39.42 -8.01
CA GLU A 126 7.12 39.61 -8.19
C GLU A 126 7.84 40.07 -6.91
N GLY A 127 7.24 39.87 -5.74
CA GLY A 127 7.77 40.26 -4.43
C GLY A 127 8.18 39.10 -3.53
N ASP A 128 7.84 37.88 -3.84
CA ASP A 128 8.39 36.74 -3.13
C ASP A 128 9.78 36.38 -3.67
N SER A 129 10.75 37.22 -3.25
CA SER A 129 12.14 36.75 -3.22
C SER A 129 12.10 35.41 -2.49
N ILE A 130 12.51 34.35 -3.17
CA ILE A 130 12.91 33.09 -2.56
C ILE A 130 14.02 33.46 -1.58
N ALA A 131 13.61 33.86 -0.36
CA ALA A 131 14.51 33.87 0.75
C ALA A 131 15.06 32.45 0.75
N GLU A 132 16.38 32.32 0.59
CA GLU A 132 17.08 31.05 0.74
C GLU A 132 16.52 30.45 2.03
N ALA A 133 15.56 29.55 1.90
CA ALA A 133 15.14 28.69 2.98
C ALA A 133 16.40 27.91 3.30
N GLY A 134 17.13 28.43 4.26
CA GLY A 134 18.36 27.78 4.71
C GLY A 134 17.98 26.35 5.01
N LEU A 135 18.48 25.42 4.21
CA LEU A 135 18.28 24.00 4.43
C LEU A 135 18.66 23.76 5.87
N SER A 136 17.64 23.56 6.73
CA SER A 136 17.86 23.28 8.13
C SER A 136 18.76 22.04 8.19
N LYS A 137 19.89 22.16 8.89
CA LYS A 137 20.77 21.01 9.17
C LYS A 137 20.18 20.11 10.27
N GLU A 138 18.97 20.38 10.69
CA GLU A 138 18.27 19.58 11.68
C GLU A 138 17.92 18.23 11.07
N ARG A 139 18.58 17.20 11.61
CA ARG A 139 18.40 15.81 11.19
C ARG A 139 17.10 15.18 11.70
N ASP A 140 16.34 15.89 12.52
CA ASP A 140 15.11 15.43 13.18
C ASP A 140 13.89 16.12 12.55
N THR A 141 13.78 16.02 11.23
CA THR A 141 12.66 16.58 10.46
C THR A 141 11.85 15.44 9.85
N ASP A 142 10.55 15.66 9.77
CA ASP A 142 9.67 14.75 9.03
C ASP A 142 9.92 14.95 7.52
N PHE A 143 10.02 13.84 6.79
CA PHE A 143 10.21 13.85 5.34
C PHE A 143 8.97 13.33 4.65
N ALA A 144 8.70 13.86 3.48
CA ALA A 144 7.68 13.37 2.57
C ALA A 144 8.28 13.15 1.17
N PHE A 145 7.83 12.11 0.48
CA PHE A 145 8.06 11.96 -0.95
C PHE A 145 6.87 12.51 -1.70
N LEU A 146 7.15 13.37 -2.68
CA LEU A 146 6.17 13.94 -3.58
C LEU A 146 6.41 13.41 -4.99
N PHE A 147 5.41 12.72 -5.54
CA PHE A 147 5.37 12.32 -6.94
C PHE A 147 4.37 13.21 -7.68
N ALA A 148 4.85 14.07 -8.57
CA ALA A 148 4.01 14.89 -9.41
C ALA A 148 3.96 14.30 -10.82
N TYR A 149 2.76 14.08 -11.36
CA TYR A 149 2.55 13.49 -12.67
C TYR A 149 1.32 14.07 -13.36
N ALA A 150 1.32 14.09 -14.69
CA ALA A 150 0.16 14.55 -15.44
C ALA A 150 -0.98 13.54 -15.32
N PRO A 151 -2.24 13.99 -15.30
CA PRO A 151 -3.39 13.10 -15.36
C PRO A 151 -3.27 12.12 -16.52
N ASP A 152 -3.70 10.89 -16.30
CA ASP A 152 -3.66 9.79 -17.29
C ASP A 152 -2.27 9.39 -17.83
N SER A 153 -1.19 10.01 -17.33
CA SER A 153 0.18 9.64 -17.73
C SER A 153 0.73 8.43 -17.00
N LEU A 154 0.10 8.05 -15.89
CA LEU A 154 0.56 7.00 -14.99
C LEU A 154 -0.63 6.19 -14.46
N ASP A 155 -0.43 4.88 -14.33
CA ASP A 155 -1.36 4.00 -13.60
C ASP A 155 -1.13 4.15 -12.09
N GLU A 156 -2.01 4.88 -11.41
CA GLU A 156 -1.94 5.16 -9.97
C GLU A 156 -2.02 3.89 -9.13
N ASN A 157 -2.81 2.90 -9.55
CA ASN A 157 -2.91 1.63 -8.84
C ASN A 157 -1.59 0.87 -8.91
N ARG A 158 -0.93 0.91 -10.06
CA ARG A 158 0.38 0.29 -10.24
C ARG A 158 1.46 1.01 -9.45
N LEU A 159 1.43 2.35 -9.39
CA LEU A 159 2.34 3.11 -8.55
C LEU A 159 2.12 2.78 -7.08
N LEU A 160 0.88 2.80 -6.61
CA LEU A 160 0.51 2.44 -5.24
C LEU A 160 0.95 1.02 -4.87
N PHE A 161 0.75 0.06 -5.80
CA PHE A 161 1.24 -1.31 -5.62
C PHE A 161 2.76 -1.36 -5.45
N GLN A 162 3.52 -0.68 -6.32
CA GLN A 162 4.98 -0.69 -6.24
C GLN A 162 5.49 -0.09 -4.94
N MET A 163 4.87 0.98 -4.47
CA MET A 163 5.22 1.61 -3.19
C MET A 163 4.88 0.72 -2.00
N ALA A 164 3.68 0.16 -1.98
CA ALA A 164 3.25 -0.76 -0.92
C ALA A 164 4.13 -2.02 -0.89
N ARG A 165 4.44 -2.58 -2.07
CA ARG A 165 5.35 -3.72 -2.21
C ARG A 165 6.74 -3.40 -1.70
N TYR A 166 7.32 -2.27 -2.13
CA TYR A 166 8.65 -1.85 -1.67
C TYR A 166 8.70 -1.69 -0.15
N ASN A 167 7.69 -1.04 0.42
CA ASN A 167 7.57 -0.88 1.86
C ASN A 167 7.48 -2.23 2.58
N PHE A 168 6.55 -3.08 2.15
CA PHE A 168 6.32 -4.39 2.77
C PHE A 168 7.55 -5.31 2.68
N THR A 169 8.29 -5.29 1.56
CA THR A 169 9.44 -6.18 1.37
C THR A 169 10.73 -5.69 2.02
N ASN A 170 10.87 -4.39 2.31
CA ASN A 170 12.13 -3.84 2.82
C ASN A 170 12.06 -3.35 4.27
N PHE A 171 10.89 -2.90 4.74
CA PHE A 171 10.79 -2.22 6.04
C PHE A 171 9.92 -2.92 7.07
N LEU A 172 9.26 -4.03 6.73
CA LEU A 172 8.41 -4.81 7.65
C LEU A 172 7.47 -3.93 8.50
N VAL A 173 6.79 -2.98 7.84
CA VAL A 173 5.82 -2.06 8.45
C VAL A 173 6.45 -0.81 9.07
N ARG A 174 6.74 0.19 8.26
CA ARG A 174 6.69 1.57 8.69
C ARG A 174 5.36 2.18 8.29
N ASN A 175 4.78 2.95 9.18
CA ASN A 175 3.51 3.64 8.93
C ASN A 175 3.79 4.81 8.01
N PHE A 176 3.36 4.71 6.76
CA PHE A 176 3.35 5.81 5.82
C PHE A 176 1.92 6.24 5.58
N ASN A 177 1.68 7.53 5.47
CA ASN A 177 0.43 8.02 4.92
C ASN A 177 0.60 8.20 3.41
N ILE A 178 -0.40 7.82 2.65
CA ILE A 178 -0.44 8.04 1.22
C ILE A 178 -1.67 8.90 0.92
N THR A 179 -1.43 10.09 0.40
CA THR A 179 -2.48 10.99 -0.09
C THR A 179 -2.26 11.27 -1.56
N ILE A 180 -3.35 11.42 -2.31
CA ILE A 180 -3.31 11.83 -3.71
C ILE A 180 -4.17 13.08 -3.83
N GLU A 181 -3.56 14.15 -4.32
CA GLU A 181 -4.19 15.46 -4.47
C GLU A 181 -4.06 15.95 -5.91
N ASP A 182 -5.06 16.68 -6.38
CA ASP A 182 -4.99 17.41 -7.63
C ASP A 182 -4.63 18.86 -7.34
N SER A 183 -3.52 19.32 -7.89
CA SER A 183 -3.06 20.69 -7.73
C SER A 183 -2.34 21.16 -8.97
N TYR A 184 -2.69 22.36 -9.44
CA TYR A 184 -2.10 22.99 -10.64
C TYR A 184 -2.21 22.14 -11.93
N GLY A 185 -3.24 21.30 -12.03
CA GLY A 185 -3.44 20.43 -13.19
C GLY A 185 -2.51 19.22 -13.26
N MET A 186 -1.90 18.89 -12.13
CA MET A 186 -1.10 17.68 -11.94
C MET A 186 -1.62 16.91 -10.74
N HIS A 187 -1.52 15.59 -10.80
CA HIS A 187 -1.75 14.74 -9.65
C HIS A 187 -0.48 14.71 -8.81
N HIS A 188 -0.64 14.80 -7.50
CA HIS A 188 0.43 14.71 -6.52
C HIS A 188 0.16 13.53 -5.59
N MET A 189 0.97 12.49 -5.68
CA MET A 189 0.98 11.43 -4.68
C MET A 189 2.02 11.80 -3.62
N ILE A 190 1.55 12.02 -2.40
CA ILE A 190 2.37 12.38 -1.26
C ILE A 190 2.48 11.16 -0.36
N VAL A 191 3.70 10.79 0.00
CA VAL A 191 3.98 9.73 0.96
C VAL A 191 4.76 10.34 2.10
N ASP A 192 4.16 10.39 3.28
CA ASP A 192 4.74 10.96 4.48
C ASP A 192 4.84 9.94 5.63
N GLY A 193 5.31 10.38 6.79
CA GLY A 193 5.53 9.53 7.95
C GLY A 193 6.98 9.03 8.07
N PHE A 194 7.90 9.59 7.29
CA PHE A 194 9.32 9.29 7.42
C PHE A 194 9.96 10.17 8.50
N ARG A 195 10.60 9.53 9.47
CA ARG A 195 11.50 10.17 10.44
C ARG A 195 12.91 9.61 10.27
N ASN A 196 13.88 10.47 10.37
CA ASN A 196 15.29 10.07 10.47
C ASN A 196 15.60 9.44 11.83
#